data_816ada20ee6efbbac5ee0d9bc32c8683
#
_entry.id   816ada20ee6efbbac5ee0d9bc32c8683
#
_cell.length_a   1.000
_cell.length_b   1.000
_cell.length_c   1.000
_cell.angle_alpha   90.00
_cell.angle_beta   90.00
_cell.angle_gamma   90.00
#
_symmetry.space_group_name_H-M   'P 1'
#
loop_
_entity.id
_entity.type
_entity.pdbx_description
1 polymer ?
#
loop_
_entity_poly.entity_id
_entity_poly.type
_entity_poly.pdbx_seq_one_letter_code
_entity_poly.pdbx_strand_id
1 'polypeptide(L)'
;MGRFQTAATIAFLTFAYGASAAELPDAIAAKGETVVLEVHAVGAQIYECKAAETGGQLTWQFREPIASLFRDGKTVGLHYAGPKWEIDDSLIAAKVSARAPAASDKDIPWLKLDVTIEAEEGPLQDVATVQRINTAGGVLVGSCDKAGDLRAAAYAADYVFLKKQKQP
;
A
#
# COMPACT_ATOMS: atom_id res chain seq x y z
N MET A 1 -25.45 -24.46 62.78
CA MET A 1 -24.76 -25.02 61.62
C MET A 1 -24.74 -23.91 60.54
N GLY A 2 -23.74 -23.10 60.56
CA GLY A 2 -23.56 -21.99 59.55
C GLY A 2 -22.66 -22.46 58.43
N ARG A 3 -23.15 -22.37 57.19
CA ARG A 3 -22.36 -22.64 55.97
C ARG A 3 -21.74 -21.35 55.49
N PHE A 4 -20.40 -21.22 55.56
CA PHE A 4 -19.64 -20.17 54.93
C PHE A 4 -19.49 -20.48 53.44
N GLN A 5 -20.06 -19.64 52.55
CA GLN A 5 -19.80 -19.67 51.13
C GLN A 5 -18.62 -18.73 50.83
N THR A 6 -17.51 -19.31 50.42
CA THR A 6 -16.35 -18.55 49.88
C THR A 6 -16.60 -18.24 48.41
N ALA A 7 -16.79 -16.98 48.09
CA ALA A 7 -16.82 -16.48 46.70
C ALA A 7 -15.39 -16.34 46.18
N ALA A 8 -15.05 -17.11 45.13
CA ALA A 8 -13.79 -16.98 44.44
C ALA A 8 -13.92 -15.88 43.33
N THR A 9 -13.22 -14.78 43.50
CA THR A 9 -13.17 -13.71 42.51
C THR A 9 -12.10 -14.06 41.46
N ILE A 10 -12.52 -14.38 40.24
CA ILE A 10 -11.62 -14.61 39.09
C ILE A 10 -11.31 -13.24 38.47
N ALA A 11 -10.07 -12.76 38.60
CA ALA A 11 -9.59 -11.58 37.92
C ALA A 11 -9.21 -11.92 36.48
N PHE A 12 -9.95 -11.41 35.50
CA PHE A 12 -9.57 -11.46 34.10
C PHE A 12 -8.49 -10.41 33.81
N LEU A 13 -7.23 -10.82 33.58
CA LEU A 13 -6.21 -9.99 33.00
C LEU A 13 -6.47 -9.86 31.50
N THR A 14 -6.95 -8.69 31.06
CA THR A 14 -7.00 -8.33 29.65
C THR A 14 -5.61 -7.84 29.20
N PHE A 15 -4.90 -8.67 28.45
CA PHE A 15 -3.71 -8.24 27.72
C PHE A 15 -4.15 -7.40 26.54
N ALA A 16 -3.98 -6.08 26.59
CA ALA A 16 -4.08 -5.22 25.44
C ALA A 16 -2.80 -5.42 24.59
N TYR A 17 -2.93 -6.14 23.47
CA TYR A 17 -1.92 -6.15 22.43
C TYR A 17 -1.96 -4.79 21.74
N GLY A 18 -1.10 -3.87 22.17
CA GLY A 18 -0.81 -2.66 21.43
C GLY A 18 -0.07 -3.05 20.14
N ALA A 19 -0.75 -2.99 18.99
CA ALA A 19 -0.06 -3.01 17.71
C ALA A 19 0.82 -1.76 17.65
N SER A 20 2.14 -1.92 17.81
CA SER A 20 3.10 -0.85 17.53
C SER A 20 3.01 -0.56 16.03
N ALA A 21 2.56 0.64 15.65
CA ALA A 21 2.71 1.09 14.28
C ALA A 21 4.21 1.05 13.95
N ALA A 22 4.58 0.32 12.89
CA ALA A 22 5.97 0.27 12.45
C ALA A 22 6.42 1.69 12.12
N GLU A 23 7.56 2.11 12.69
CA GLU A 23 8.11 3.42 12.42
C GLU A 23 8.45 3.56 10.93
N LEU A 24 7.99 4.65 10.32
CA LEU A 24 8.16 4.88 8.89
C LEU A 24 9.65 5.10 8.57
N PRO A 25 10.28 4.31 7.67
CA PRO A 25 11.68 4.50 7.31
C PRO A 25 11.96 5.92 6.77
N ASP A 26 13.06 6.55 7.24
CA ASP A 26 13.47 7.90 6.82
C ASP A 26 13.55 8.06 5.30
N ALA A 27 13.93 7.01 4.57
CA ALA A 27 14.04 7.03 3.11
C ALA A 27 12.73 7.39 2.40
N ILE A 28 11.59 7.04 2.98
CA ILE A 28 10.25 7.30 2.41
C ILE A 28 9.46 8.31 3.23
N ALA A 29 10.06 8.94 4.25
CA ALA A 29 9.40 9.96 5.04
C ALA A 29 9.09 11.21 4.21
N ALA A 30 7.90 11.78 4.39
CA ALA A 30 7.45 13.03 3.75
C ALA A 30 7.52 14.17 4.77
N LYS A 31 8.76 14.60 5.10
CA LYS A 31 9.00 15.64 6.13
C LYS A 31 8.39 16.97 5.70
N GLY A 32 7.66 17.64 6.60
CA GLY A 32 7.00 18.92 6.31
C GLY A 32 5.73 18.80 5.47
N GLU A 33 5.16 17.62 5.39
CA GLU A 33 3.89 17.36 4.74
C GLU A 33 2.83 16.89 5.77
N THR A 34 1.56 17.06 5.43
CA THR A 34 0.41 16.62 6.25
C THR A 34 -0.43 15.62 5.50
N VAL A 35 -0.93 14.62 6.22
CA VAL A 35 -1.84 13.61 5.65
C VAL A 35 -3.17 14.27 5.28
N VAL A 36 -3.60 14.02 4.06
CA VAL A 36 -4.91 14.43 3.50
C VAL A 36 -5.89 13.28 3.60
N LEU A 37 -5.43 12.09 3.20
CA LEU A 37 -6.26 10.90 3.07
C LEU A 37 -5.40 9.64 3.28
N GLU A 38 -5.99 8.61 3.86
CA GLU A 38 -5.44 7.27 3.94
C GLU A 38 -6.48 6.26 3.47
N VAL A 39 -6.07 5.30 2.62
CA VAL A 39 -6.95 4.24 2.11
C VAL A 39 -6.22 2.90 2.13
N HIS A 40 -6.98 1.83 2.33
CA HIS A 40 -6.50 0.46 2.20
C HIS A 40 -6.73 -0.05 0.78
N ALA A 41 -5.73 -0.65 0.15
CA ALA A 41 -5.80 -1.23 -1.18
C ALA A 41 -5.78 -2.75 -1.12
N VAL A 42 -6.67 -3.38 -1.89
CA VAL A 42 -6.68 -4.83 -2.10
C VAL A 42 -6.77 -5.10 -3.60
N GLY A 43 -5.85 -5.89 -4.12
CA GLY A 43 -5.80 -6.16 -5.55
C GLY A 43 -4.67 -7.09 -5.95
N ALA A 44 -4.06 -6.83 -7.10
CA ALA A 44 -2.96 -7.62 -7.63
C ALA A 44 -1.90 -6.75 -8.32
N GLN A 45 -0.66 -7.22 -8.26
CA GLN A 45 0.40 -6.81 -9.18
C GLN A 45 0.31 -7.72 -10.40
N ILE A 46 0.14 -7.15 -11.57
CA ILE A 46 0.11 -7.89 -12.84
C ILE A 46 1.52 -7.98 -13.38
N TYR A 47 1.90 -9.20 -13.71
CA TYR A 47 3.18 -9.53 -14.33
C TYR A 47 2.96 -10.08 -15.73
N GLU A 48 3.88 -9.79 -16.61
CA GLU A 48 3.92 -10.29 -17.98
C GLU A 48 5.19 -11.12 -18.18
N CYS A 49 5.04 -12.26 -18.83
CA CYS A 49 6.16 -13.10 -19.21
C CYS A 49 6.91 -12.47 -20.38
N LYS A 50 8.13 -12.01 -20.16
CA LYS A 50 8.99 -11.34 -21.15
C LYS A 50 10.40 -11.89 -21.14
N ALA A 51 11.08 -11.78 -22.27
CA ALA A 51 12.52 -12.02 -22.33
C ALA A 51 13.25 -10.99 -21.43
N ALA A 52 14.27 -11.44 -20.71
CA ALA A 52 15.16 -10.56 -19.98
C ALA A 52 15.83 -9.57 -20.96
N GLU A 53 16.10 -8.33 -20.51
CA GLU A 53 16.74 -7.29 -21.36
C GLU A 53 18.09 -7.75 -21.92
N THR A 54 18.79 -8.61 -21.23
CA THR A 54 20.08 -9.20 -21.64
C THR A 54 19.94 -10.36 -22.63
N GLY A 55 18.71 -10.71 -23.03
CA GLY A 55 18.38 -11.82 -23.92
C GLY A 55 18.28 -13.18 -23.24
N GLY A 56 17.52 -14.10 -23.83
CA GLY A 56 17.47 -15.53 -23.52
C GLY A 56 16.28 -15.96 -22.69
N GLN A 57 16.38 -16.05 -21.36
CA GLN A 57 15.36 -16.68 -20.54
C GLN A 57 14.12 -15.78 -20.36
N LEU A 58 12.93 -16.38 -20.51
CA LEU A 58 11.66 -15.73 -20.18
C LEU A 58 11.49 -15.66 -18.66
N THR A 59 11.14 -14.48 -18.16
CA THR A 59 10.89 -14.21 -16.74
C THR A 59 9.64 -13.37 -16.52
N TRP A 60 9.03 -13.52 -15.34
CA TRP A 60 7.95 -12.67 -14.91
C TRP A 60 8.45 -11.25 -14.63
N GLN A 61 7.96 -10.27 -15.38
CA GLN A 61 8.30 -8.86 -15.22
C GLN A 61 7.05 -8.08 -14.82
N PHE A 62 7.19 -7.22 -13.80
CA PHE A 62 6.10 -6.36 -13.37
C PHE A 62 5.61 -5.48 -14.51
N ARG A 63 4.30 -5.45 -14.70
CA ARG A 63 3.62 -4.65 -15.72
C ARG A 63 2.86 -3.48 -15.10
N GLU A 64 1.90 -3.77 -14.22
CA GLU A 64 1.00 -2.77 -13.65
C GLU A 64 0.31 -3.26 -12.38
N PRO A 65 -0.09 -2.34 -11.46
CA PRO A 65 -1.01 -2.68 -10.38
C PRO A 65 -2.46 -2.62 -10.89
N ILE A 66 -3.35 -3.34 -10.19
CA ILE A 66 -4.79 -3.16 -10.24
C ILE A 66 -5.35 -3.42 -8.84
N ALA A 67 -6.04 -2.45 -8.23
CA ALA A 67 -6.61 -2.61 -6.89
C ALA A 67 -7.83 -1.74 -6.67
N SER A 68 -8.75 -2.23 -5.83
CA SER A 68 -9.81 -1.43 -5.23
C SER A 68 -9.28 -0.74 -3.98
N LEU A 69 -9.72 0.50 -3.76
CA LEU A 69 -9.35 1.33 -2.61
C LEU A 69 -10.53 1.39 -1.64
N PHE A 70 -10.22 1.19 -0.36
CA PHE A 70 -11.22 1.12 0.71
C PHE A 70 -10.94 2.15 1.79
N ARG A 71 -12.01 2.77 2.29
CA ARG A 71 -12.01 3.64 3.46
C ARG A 71 -13.27 3.38 4.27
N ASP A 72 -13.15 3.21 5.58
CA ASP A 72 -14.27 2.94 6.50
C ASP A 72 -15.20 1.80 6.02
N GLY A 73 -14.59 0.73 5.47
CA GLY A 73 -15.30 -0.44 4.97
C GLY A 73 -16.05 -0.26 3.63
N LYS A 74 -15.88 0.88 2.97
CA LYS A 74 -16.49 1.19 1.66
C LYS A 74 -15.43 1.26 0.58
N THR A 75 -15.77 0.81 -0.64
CA THR A 75 -14.95 1.08 -1.82
C THR A 75 -15.10 2.55 -2.19
N VAL A 76 -13.96 3.25 -2.28
CA VAL A 76 -13.92 4.69 -2.58
C VAL A 76 -13.20 5.00 -3.90
N GLY A 77 -12.56 4.01 -4.52
CA GLY A 77 -11.84 4.26 -5.75
C GLY A 77 -11.00 3.09 -6.24
N LEU A 78 -10.11 3.37 -7.18
CA LEU A 78 -9.25 2.42 -7.88
C LEU A 78 -7.80 2.89 -7.92
N HIS A 79 -6.88 1.91 -7.95
CA HIS A 79 -5.46 2.11 -8.25
C HIS A 79 -5.07 1.24 -9.44
N TYR A 80 -4.42 1.82 -10.46
CA TYR A 80 -4.10 1.15 -11.70
C TYR A 80 -2.85 1.70 -12.38
N ALA A 81 -2.60 1.23 -13.60
CA ALA A 81 -1.40 1.56 -14.38
C ALA A 81 -1.10 3.07 -14.47
N GLY A 82 0.17 3.41 -14.30
CA GLY A 82 0.64 4.77 -14.47
C GLY A 82 1.66 5.29 -13.47
N PRO A 83 1.72 4.91 -12.17
CA PRO A 83 0.65 4.53 -11.25
C PRO A 83 -0.34 5.67 -11.02
N LYS A 84 -1.62 5.36 -11.03
CA LYS A 84 -2.73 6.32 -10.88
C LYS A 84 -3.65 5.91 -9.73
N TRP A 85 -4.23 6.90 -9.07
CA TRP A 85 -5.29 6.73 -8.07
C TRP A 85 -6.46 7.60 -8.48
N GLU A 86 -7.63 6.99 -8.47
CA GLU A 86 -8.92 7.65 -8.73
C GLU A 86 -9.82 7.42 -7.52
N ILE A 87 -10.24 8.48 -6.86
CA ILE A 87 -11.08 8.46 -5.65
C ILE A 87 -12.14 9.56 -5.80
N ASP A 88 -13.42 9.16 -5.77
CA ASP A 88 -14.56 10.09 -5.88
C ASP A 88 -14.38 11.13 -7.02
N ASP A 89 -14.13 10.66 -8.24
CA ASP A 89 -13.90 11.47 -9.46
C ASP A 89 -12.61 12.33 -9.44
N SER A 90 -11.80 12.21 -8.40
CA SER A 90 -10.51 12.89 -8.27
C SER A 90 -9.37 11.95 -8.69
N LEU A 91 -8.55 12.37 -9.65
CA LEU A 91 -7.47 11.53 -10.23
C LEU A 91 -6.13 12.19 -10.08
N ILE A 92 -5.14 11.41 -9.61
CA ILE A 92 -3.71 11.77 -9.65
C ILE A 92 -2.89 10.68 -10.31
N ALA A 93 -1.74 11.06 -10.84
CA ALA A 93 -0.66 10.15 -11.20
C ALA A 93 0.63 10.56 -10.48
N ALA A 94 1.50 9.58 -10.22
CA ALA A 94 2.77 9.85 -9.54
C ALA A 94 3.89 8.95 -10.08
N LYS A 95 5.13 9.28 -9.72
CA LYS A 95 6.32 8.49 -10.00
C LYS A 95 7.06 8.13 -8.73
N VAL A 96 7.67 6.96 -8.68
CA VAL A 96 8.50 6.53 -7.54
C VAL A 96 9.70 7.43 -7.39
N SER A 97 9.86 8.05 -6.23
CA SER A 97 11.01 8.87 -5.85
C SER A 97 11.91 8.21 -4.80
N ALA A 98 11.37 7.34 -3.95
CA ALA A 98 12.15 6.57 -2.99
C ALA A 98 11.51 5.21 -2.69
N ARG A 99 12.33 4.29 -2.13
CA ARG A 99 11.94 2.93 -1.75
C ARG A 99 12.50 2.58 -0.38
N ALA A 100 11.75 1.76 0.35
CA ALA A 100 12.22 1.10 1.56
C ALA A 100 11.83 -0.39 1.50
N PRO A 101 12.59 -1.28 2.17
CA PRO A 101 12.23 -2.70 2.26
C PRO A 101 10.84 -2.87 2.89
N ALA A 102 10.13 -3.90 2.46
CA ALA A 102 8.93 -4.38 3.14
C ALA A 102 9.31 -5.27 4.34
N ALA A 103 8.32 -5.74 5.09
CA ALA A 103 8.52 -6.63 6.24
C ALA A 103 9.03 -8.03 5.83
N SER A 104 8.78 -8.46 4.59
CA SER A 104 9.12 -9.77 4.04
C SER A 104 9.54 -9.65 2.58
N ASP A 105 10.33 -10.59 2.09
CA ASP A 105 10.73 -10.73 0.68
C ASP A 105 9.57 -11.13 -0.26
N LYS A 106 8.45 -11.56 0.30
CA LYS A 106 7.20 -11.84 -0.43
C LYS A 106 6.35 -10.60 -0.66
N ASP A 107 6.67 -9.52 0.02
CA ASP A 107 5.91 -8.27 0.00
C ASP A 107 6.57 -7.24 -0.91
N ILE A 108 5.77 -6.55 -1.70
CA ILE A 108 6.29 -5.48 -2.56
C ILE A 108 6.86 -4.33 -1.70
N PRO A 109 7.93 -3.63 -2.15
CA PRO A 109 8.59 -2.59 -1.36
C PRO A 109 7.65 -1.48 -0.93
N TRP A 110 7.94 -0.83 0.21
CA TRP A 110 7.35 0.43 0.56
C TRP A 110 7.90 1.54 -0.35
N LEU A 111 7.06 2.51 -0.68
CA LEU A 111 7.40 3.55 -1.64
C LEU A 111 7.04 4.93 -1.12
N LYS A 112 7.85 5.92 -1.56
CA LYS A 112 7.43 7.30 -1.69
C LYS A 112 7.32 7.61 -3.18
N LEU A 113 6.25 8.32 -3.57
CA LEU A 113 5.98 8.71 -4.95
C LEU A 113 5.67 10.22 -4.96
N ASP A 114 6.26 10.92 -5.92
CA ASP A 114 5.96 12.33 -6.14
C ASP A 114 4.86 12.45 -7.20
N VAL A 115 3.84 13.25 -6.92
CA VAL A 115 2.71 13.48 -7.85
C VAL A 115 3.20 14.19 -9.09
N THR A 116 2.76 13.73 -10.27
CA THR A 116 3.13 14.24 -11.58
C THR A 116 1.93 14.75 -12.39
N ILE A 117 0.72 14.28 -12.06
CA ILE A 117 -0.56 14.78 -12.54
C ILE A 117 -1.38 15.07 -11.29
N GLU A 118 -1.71 16.34 -11.06
CA GLU A 118 -2.47 16.83 -9.92
C GLU A 118 -3.97 16.75 -10.21
N ALA A 119 -4.78 16.50 -9.17
CA ALA A 119 -6.22 16.62 -9.25
C ALA A 119 -6.64 18.09 -9.16
N GLU A 120 -7.54 18.51 -10.05
CA GLU A 120 -8.07 19.89 -10.04
C GLU A 120 -9.01 20.13 -8.86
N GLU A 121 -9.75 19.09 -8.44
CA GLU A 121 -10.71 19.15 -7.35
C GLU A 121 -10.84 17.80 -6.63
N GLY A 122 -11.63 17.76 -5.58
CA GLY A 122 -11.98 16.55 -4.83
C GLY A 122 -10.97 16.16 -3.76
N PRO A 123 -11.08 14.92 -3.23
CA PRO A 123 -10.31 14.48 -2.05
C PRO A 123 -8.80 14.37 -2.28
N LEU A 124 -8.34 14.33 -3.53
CA LEU A 124 -6.92 14.27 -3.88
C LEU A 124 -6.35 15.64 -4.29
N GLN A 125 -7.12 16.71 -4.18
CA GLN A 125 -6.63 18.07 -4.46
C GLN A 125 -5.46 18.44 -3.54
N ASP A 126 -4.48 19.17 -4.07
CA ASP A 126 -3.25 19.58 -3.37
C ASP A 126 -2.33 18.43 -2.92
N VAL A 127 -2.62 17.16 -3.25
CA VAL A 127 -1.73 16.05 -2.94
C VAL A 127 -0.43 16.18 -3.73
N ALA A 128 0.69 16.19 -3.00
CA ALA A 128 2.03 16.29 -3.57
C ALA A 128 2.80 14.97 -3.51
N THR A 129 2.52 14.16 -2.50
CA THR A 129 3.21 12.90 -2.23
C THR A 129 2.22 11.77 -1.94
N VAL A 130 2.52 10.59 -2.46
CA VAL A 130 1.84 9.34 -2.10
C VAL A 130 2.85 8.40 -1.45
N GLN A 131 2.51 7.80 -0.31
CA GLN A 131 3.27 6.70 0.26
C GLN A 131 2.50 5.40 0.09
N ARG A 132 3.20 4.31 -0.27
CA ARG A 132 2.71 2.93 -0.18
C ARG A 132 3.44 2.26 0.96
N ILE A 133 2.70 1.85 1.98
CA ILE A 133 3.22 1.24 3.20
C ILE A 133 2.42 0.00 3.57
N ASN A 134 2.84 -0.72 4.61
CA ASN A 134 2.12 -1.89 5.16
C ASN A 134 1.74 -2.91 4.09
N THR A 135 2.65 -3.14 3.15
CA THR A 135 2.44 -4.05 2.02
C THR A 135 2.39 -5.50 2.47
N ALA A 136 1.50 -6.28 1.87
CA ALA A 136 1.42 -7.72 2.03
C ALA A 136 1.28 -8.40 0.67
N GLY A 137 2.19 -9.28 0.31
CA GLY A 137 2.21 -10.00 -0.96
C GLY A 137 2.64 -9.15 -2.15
N GLY A 138 2.25 -9.60 -3.34
CA GLY A 138 2.45 -8.89 -4.61
C GLY A 138 3.76 -9.21 -5.33
N VAL A 139 4.71 -9.91 -4.72
CA VAL A 139 5.97 -10.31 -5.38
C VAL A 139 5.76 -11.58 -6.20
N LEU A 140 6.19 -11.55 -7.44
CA LEU A 140 6.30 -12.71 -8.32
C LEU A 140 7.66 -12.66 -9.01
N VAL A 141 8.44 -13.72 -8.85
CA VAL A 141 9.75 -13.90 -9.45
C VAL A 141 9.86 -15.28 -10.13
N GLY A 142 10.87 -15.46 -10.95
CA GLY A 142 11.18 -16.74 -11.60
C GLY A 142 10.91 -16.75 -13.10
N SER A 143 11.18 -17.92 -13.71
CA SER A 143 10.98 -18.16 -15.14
C SER A 143 9.50 -18.35 -15.47
N CYS A 144 9.21 -18.16 -16.75
CA CYS A 144 7.91 -18.44 -17.35
C CYS A 144 8.11 -19.11 -18.72
N ASP A 145 7.04 -19.69 -19.27
CA ASP A 145 7.17 -20.60 -20.43
C ASP A 145 6.79 -19.94 -21.75
N LYS A 146 5.90 -18.95 -21.74
CA LYS A 146 5.36 -18.34 -22.95
C LYS A 146 5.32 -16.82 -22.86
N ALA A 147 6.01 -16.16 -23.78
CA ALA A 147 6.01 -14.70 -23.88
C ALA A 147 4.59 -14.15 -24.08
N GLY A 148 4.26 -13.10 -23.36
CA GLY A 148 2.95 -12.44 -23.36
C GLY A 148 1.94 -13.03 -22.37
N ASP A 149 2.21 -14.18 -21.74
CA ASP A 149 1.35 -14.67 -20.66
C ASP A 149 1.30 -13.68 -19.50
N LEU A 150 0.14 -13.56 -18.86
CA LEU A 150 -0.09 -12.69 -17.72
C LEU A 150 -0.31 -13.51 -16.47
N ARG A 151 0.19 -12.99 -15.33
CA ARG A 151 -0.08 -13.56 -14.01
C ARG A 151 -0.34 -12.44 -12.99
N ALA A 152 -1.34 -12.66 -12.14
CA ALA A 152 -1.68 -11.79 -11.03
C ALA A 152 -1.07 -12.32 -9.74
N ALA A 153 -0.34 -11.48 -9.02
CA ALA A 153 0.12 -11.73 -7.67
C ALA A 153 -0.68 -10.86 -6.71
N ALA A 154 -1.51 -11.50 -5.88
CA ALA A 154 -2.37 -10.79 -4.93
C ALA A 154 -1.54 -9.93 -3.97
N TYR A 155 -1.98 -8.71 -3.69
CA TYR A 155 -1.38 -7.83 -2.69
C TYR A 155 -2.42 -6.98 -1.96
N ALA A 156 -2.03 -6.52 -0.76
CA ALA A 156 -2.67 -5.44 -0.06
C ALA A 156 -1.61 -4.38 0.33
N ALA A 157 -2.05 -3.15 0.54
CA ALA A 157 -1.20 -2.05 0.98
C ALA A 157 -2.04 -0.92 1.56
N ASP A 158 -1.41 -0.03 2.35
CA ASP A 158 -2.00 1.25 2.69
C ASP A 158 -1.37 2.34 1.81
N TYR A 159 -2.22 3.22 1.26
CA TYR A 159 -1.80 4.42 0.56
C TYR A 159 -2.13 5.64 1.40
N VAL A 160 -1.08 6.42 1.71
CA VAL A 160 -1.17 7.68 2.43
C VAL A 160 -0.92 8.81 1.45
N PHE A 161 -1.87 9.71 1.33
CA PHE A 161 -1.80 10.88 0.46
C PHE A 161 -1.48 12.11 1.30
N LEU A 162 -0.44 12.85 0.91
CA LEU A 162 0.09 13.97 1.69
C LEU A 162 0.19 15.24 0.83
N LYS A 163 -0.01 16.37 1.47
CA LYS A 163 0.18 17.70 0.87
C LYS A 163 1.26 18.47 1.61
N LYS A 164 1.96 19.34 0.88
CA LYS A 164 2.93 20.25 1.48
C LYS A 164 2.25 21.20 2.46
N GLN A 165 2.89 21.43 3.60
CA GLN A 165 2.44 22.49 4.50
C GLN A 165 2.66 23.85 3.82
N LYS A 166 1.62 24.69 3.80
CA LYS A 166 1.80 26.10 3.41
C LYS A 166 2.69 26.75 4.47
N GLN A 167 3.85 27.21 4.07
CA GLN A 167 4.66 28.06 4.96
C GLN A 167 3.89 29.36 5.23
N PRO A 168 3.89 29.84 6.47
CA PRO A 168 3.25 31.10 6.85
C PRO A 168 3.92 32.30 6.17
#